data_b6518a050deb19d9428686fc980a0c6a
#
_entry.id   b6518a050deb19d9428686fc980a0c6a
#
_cell.length_a   1.000
_cell.length_b   1.000
_cell.length_c   1.000
_cell.angle_alpha   90.00
_cell.angle_beta   90.00
_cell.angle_gamma   90.00
#
_symmetry.space_group_name_H-M   'P 1'
#
loop_
_entity.id
_entity.type
_entity.pdbx_description
1 polymer ?
#
loop_
_entity_poly.entity_id
_entity_poly.type
_entity_poly.pdbx_seq_one_letter_code
_entity_poly.pdbx_strand_id
1 'polypeptide(L)'
;MAEWATFDFHAVGRLPVPDDNVAIATRRLAAGTIINHEGRTYAIDHTILEGHRFAIRPIAPGEALLSWGLPFGYATVPIAPGSYARNPKILKALATRGLDFALPEEANFRDNPLEAYVLERPVSAPPHRCRPTPTPPTAPSPATGAGAIAASARATT
;
A
#
# COMPACT_ATOMS: atom_id res chain seq x y z
N MET A 1 -4.75 -2.69 -32.40
CA MET A 1 -5.75 -2.21 -31.41
C MET A 1 -5.26 -2.64 -30.04
N ALA A 2 -5.11 -1.73 -29.13
CA ALA A 2 -4.75 -2.08 -27.76
C ALA A 2 -5.94 -2.78 -27.12
N GLU A 3 -5.82 -4.06 -26.82
CA GLU A 3 -6.81 -4.82 -26.08
C GLU A 3 -6.72 -4.41 -24.60
N TRP A 4 -7.63 -3.56 -24.16
CA TRP A 4 -7.66 -3.11 -22.77
C TRP A 4 -8.13 -4.25 -21.88
N ALA A 5 -7.35 -4.55 -20.85
CA ALA A 5 -7.73 -5.58 -19.88
C ALA A 5 -9.05 -5.18 -19.19
N THR A 6 -10.00 -6.10 -19.18
CA THR A 6 -11.31 -5.92 -18.51
C THR A 6 -11.33 -6.80 -17.26
N PHE A 7 -11.74 -6.23 -16.15
CA PHE A 7 -11.85 -6.94 -14.88
C PHE A 7 -13.22 -6.71 -14.22
N ASP A 8 -13.67 -7.70 -13.47
CA ASP A 8 -14.69 -7.48 -12.46
C ASP A 8 -14.09 -6.69 -11.29
N PHE A 9 -14.88 -5.78 -10.71
CA PHE A 9 -14.44 -4.92 -9.61
C PHE A 9 -13.82 -5.71 -8.47
N HIS A 10 -14.44 -6.81 -8.04
CA HIS A 10 -13.95 -7.60 -6.90
C HIS A 10 -12.61 -8.29 -7.13
N ALA A 11 -12.18 -8.42 -8.38
CA ALA A 11 -10.86 -8.96 -8.72
C ALA A 11 -9.73 -7.93 -8.57
N VAL A 12 -10.03 -6.64 -8.58
CA VAL A 12 -9.03 -5.57 -8.67
C VAL A 12 -9.24 -4.41 -7.70
N GLY A 13 -10.43 -4.33 -7.08
CA GLY A 13 -10.80 -3.27 -6.15
C GLY A 13 -11.37 -3.81 -4.84
N ARG A 14 -11.19 -3.05 -3.79
CA ARG A 14 -11.77 -3.30 -2.48
C ARG A 14 -12.52 -2.05 -2.02
N LEU A 15 -13.77 -2.23 -1.64
CA LEU A 15 -14.58 -1.21 -1.02
C LEU A 15 -14.65 -1.50 0.48
N PRO A 16 -14.04 -0.68 1.34
CA PRO A 16 -14.02 -0.92 2.79
C PRO A 16 -15.41 -0.97 3.42
N VAL A 17 -16.28 -0.04 2.99
CA VAL A 17 -17.69 0.06 3.43
C VAL A 17 -18.56 0.27 2.17
N PRO A 18 -19.78 -0.29 2.13
CA PRO A 18 -20.65 -0.19 0.94
C PRO A 18 -20.95 1.25 0.50
N ASP A 19 -21.01 2.19 1.43
CA ASP A 19 -21.31 3.60 1.15
C ASP A 19 -20.09 4.44 0.73
N ASP A 20 -18.89 3.88 0.75
CA ASP A 20 -17.71 4.57 0.26
C ASP A 20 -17.85 4.89 -1.24
N ASN A 21 -17.33 6.03 -1.67
CA ASN A 21 -17.35 6.48 -3.06
C ASN A 21 -16.01 6.31 -3.78
N VAL A 22 -14.98 5.88 -3.05
CA VAL A 22 -13.68 5.48 -3.60
C VAL A 22 -13.31 4.08 -3.15
N ALA A 23 -12.71 3.32 -4.04
CA ALA A 23 -12.19 1.99 -3.78
C ALA A 23 -10.67 1.99 -3.67
N ILE A 24 -10.13 0.96 -3.04
CA ILE A 24 -8.69 0.69 -2.94
C ILE A 24 -8.31 -0.31 -4.04
N ALA A 25 -7.34 0.02 -4.88
CA ALA A 25 -6.81 -0.91 -5.85
C ALA A 25 -6.03 -2.04 -5.14
N THR A 26 -6.37 -3.29 -5.43
CA THR A 26 -5.72 -4.47 -4.83
C THR A 26 -4.52 -4.96 -5.65
N ARG A 27 -4.28 -4.31 -6.79
CA ARG A 27 -3.16 -4.53 -7.69
C ARG A 27 -2.92 -3.30 -8.54
N ARG A 28 -1.78 -3.24 -9.24
CA ARG A 28 -1.55 -2.20 -10.25
C ARG A 28 -2.60 -2.29 -11.36
N LEU A 29 -3.24 -1.19 -11.67
CA LEU A 29 -4.20 -1.01 -12.75
C LEU A 29 -3.61 -0.04 -13.77
N ALA A 30 -3.41 -0.49 -15.00
CA ALA A 30 -2.93 0.38 -16.06
C ALA A 30 -4.02 1.37 -16.51
N ALA A 31 -3.62 2.55 -16.96
CA ALA A 31 -4.54 3.48 -17.62
C ALA A 31 -5.26 2.78 -18.78
N GLY A 32 -6.56 3.01 -18.94
CA GLY A 32 -7.39 2.33 -19.93
C GLY A 32 -7.96 0.97 -19.51
N THR A 33 -7.54 0.42 -18.35
CA THR A 33 -8.17 -0.79 -17.81
C THR A 33 -9.65 -0.57 -17.60
N ILE A 34 -10.47 -1.51 -18.05
CA ILE A 34 -11.92 -1.48 -17.93
C ILE A 34 -12.35 -2.21 -16.67
N ILE A 35 -13.20 -1.59 -15.87
CA ILE A 35 -13.76 -2.16 -14.64
C ILE A 35 -15.28 -2.32 -14.81
N ASN A 36 -15.78 -3.52 -14.53
CA ASN A 36 -17.21 -3.81 -14.41
C ASN A 36 -17.59 -3.83 -12.93
N HIS A 37 -18.53 -2.96 -12.54
CA HIS A 37 -18.99 -2.85 -11.17
C HIS A 37 -20.49 -2.55 -11.13
N GLU A 38 -21.28 -3.42 -10.51
CA GLU A 38 -22.74 -3.25 -10.34
C GLU A 38 -23.48 -2.88 -11.64
N GLY A 39 -23.15 -3.57 -12.74
CA GLY A 39 -23.76 -3.32 -14.05
C GLY A 39 -23.29 -2.03 -14.73
N ARG A 40 -22.33 -1.34 -14.18
CA ARG A 40 -21.67 -0.17 -14.78
C ARG A 40 -20.28 -0.55 -15.25
N THR A 41 -19.85 0.10 -16.34
CA THR A 41 -18.51 -0.08 -16.90
C THR A 41 -17.83 1.27 -16.96
N TYR A 42 -16.59 1.35 -16.48
CA TYR A 42 -15.79 2.57 -16.57
C TYR A 42 -14.31 2.23 -16.79
N ALA A 43 -13.57 3.16 -17.35
CA ALA A 43 -12.14 3.01 -17.60
C ALA A 43 -11.31 3.75 -16.54
N ILE A 44 -10.18 3.16 -16.19
CA ILE A 44 -9.18 3.80 -15.32
C ILE A 44 -8.49 4.92 -16.13
N ASP A 45 -8.52 6.15 -15.62
CA ASP A 45 -7.98 7.34 -16.30
C ASP A 45 -6.43 7.39 -16.31
N HIS A 46 -5.80 6.99 -15.24
CA HIS A 46 -4.35 6.96 -15.07
C HIS A 46 -3.93 5.66 -14.39
N THR A 47 -2.69 5.24 -14.61
CA THR A 47 -2.16 4.05 -13.93
C THR A 47 -2.20 4.24 -12.42
N ILE A 48 -2.84 3.30 -11.72
CA ILE A 48 -3.04 3.29 -10.27
C ILE A 48 -2.17 2.18 -9.67
N LEU A 49 -1.40 2.51 -8.66
CA LEU A 49 -0.62 1.52 -7.93
C LEU A 49 -1.48 0.79 -6.90
N GLU A 50 -1.05 -0.42 -6.53
CA GLU A 50 -1.66 -1.16 -5.43
C GLU A 50 -1.72 -0.32 -4.14
N GLY A 51 -2.85 -0.38 -3.44
CA GLY A 51 -3.11 0.39 -2.23
C GLY A 51 -3.59 1.83 -2.47
N HIS A 52 -3.51 2.32 -3.70
CA HIS A 52 -4.03 3.63 -4.06
C HIS A 52 -5.54 3.58 -4.33
N ARG A 53 -6.19 4.74 -4.39
CA ARG A 53 -7.64 4.86 -4.47
C ARG A 53 -8.12 5.39 -5.80
N PHE A 54 -9.29 4.93 -6.23
CA PHE A 54 -9.99 5.43 -7.42
C PHE A 54 -11.49 5.57 -7.15
N ALA A 55 -12.13 6.52 -7.81
CA ALA A 55 -13.56 6.74 -7.68
C ALA A 55 -14.35 5.60 -8.32
N ILE A 56 -15.43 5.14 -7.68
CA ILE A 56 -16.36 4.14 -8.21
C ILE A 56 -17.72 4.73 -8.59
N ARG A 57 -17.95 5.98 -8.23
CA ARG A 57 -19.14 6.76 -8.62
C ARG A 57 -18.74 8.23 -8.81
N PRO A 58 -19.58 9.03 -9.51
CA PRO A 58 -19.30 10.46 -9.67
C PRO A 58 -19.23 11.15 -8.32
N ILE A 59 -18.27 12.06 -8.17
CA ILE A 59 -18.07 12.90 -6.98
C ILE A 59 -18.04 14.35 -7.45
N ALA A 60 -18.97 15.17 -6.93
CA ALA A 60 -19.06 16.56 -7.29
C ALA A 60 -18.00 17.42 -6.57
N PRO A 61 -17.63 18.59 -7.11
CA PRO A 61 -16.76 19.53 -6.41
C PRO A 61 -17.34 19.91 -5.04
N GLY A 62 -16.49 19.88 -4.00
CA GLY A 62 -16.91 20.10 -2.61
C GLY A 62 -17.48 18.87 -1.89
N GLU A 63 -17.77 17.80 -2.63
CA GLU A 63 -18.22 16.53 -2.03
C GLU A 63 -17.06 15.78 -1.39
N ALA A 64 -17.35 15.08 -0.29
CA ALA A 64 -16.36 14.31 0.44
C ALA A 64 -15.97 13.03 -0.30
N LEU A 65 -14.67 12.72 -0.31
CA LEU A 65 -14.17 11.39 -0.65
C LEU A 65 -14.22 10.52 0.60
N LEU A 66 -14.95 9.42 0.53
CA LEU A 66 -15.19 8.51 1.66
C LEU A 66 -14.37 7.22 1.52
N SER A 67 -13.70 6.84 2.59
CA SER A 67 -13.05 5.55 2.75
C SER A 67 -13.19 5.11 4.20
N TRP A 68 -13.63 3.87 4.43
CA TRP A 68 -13.98 3.37 5.75
C TRP A 68 -15.15 4.14 6.40
N GLY A 69 -16.05 4.67 5.61
CA GLY A 69 -17.17 5.49 6.06
C GLY A 69 -16.78 6.89 6.56
N LEU A 70 -15.52 7.29 6.41
CA LEU A 70 -14.99 8.56 6.90
C LEU A 70 -14.49 9.45 5.75
N PRO A 71 -14.72 10.77 5.80
CA PRO A 71 -14.18 11.71 4.85
C PRO A 71 -12.67 11.87 5.07
N PHE A 72 -11.87 11.61 4.03
CA PHE A 72 -10.43 11.85 4.05
C PHE A 72 -10.01 13.03 3.18
N GLY A 73 -10.92 13.57 2.40
CA GLY A 73 -10.69 14.74 1.56
C GLY A 73 -11.96 15.22 0.89
N TYR A 74 -11.86 16.32 0.17
CA TYR A 74 -12.97 16.93 -0.56
C TYR A 74 -12.55 17.18 -2.00
N ALA A 75 -13.41 16.80 -2.95
CA ALA A 75 -13.18 17.02 -4.37
C ALA A 75 -13.02 18.51 -4.69
N THR A 76 -12.01 18.86 -5.48
CA THR A 76 -11.77 20.23 -5.95
C THR A 76 -12.30 20.44 -7.37
N VAL A 77 -12.46 19.34 -8.11
CA VAL A 77 -13.01 19.27 -9.47
C VAL A 77 -13.96 18.07 -9.55
N PRO A 78 -14.82 17.97 -10.57
CA PRO A 78 -15.64 16.76 -10.77
C PRO A 78 -14.75 15.54 -10.94
N ILE A 79 -15.05 14.45 -10.24
CA ILE A 79 -14.32 13.19 -10.30
C ILE A 79 -15.26 12.13 -10.89
N ALA A 80 -14.91 11.56 -12.03
CA ALA A 80 -15.67 10.51 -12.69
C ALA A 80 -15.30 9.11 -12.12
N PRO A 81 -16.18 8.11 -12.24
CA PRO A 81 -15.83 6.73 -11.95
C PRO A 81 -14.59 6.28 -12.75
N GLY A 82 -13.68 5.55 -12.14
CA GLY A 82 -12.41 5.15 -12.74
C GLY A 82 -11.29 6.18 -12.58
N SER A 83 -11.59 7.39 -12.11
CA SER A 83 -10.57 8.40 -11.89
C SER A 83 -9.72 8.10 -10.66
N TYR A 84 -8.41 8.21 -10.84
CA TYR A 84 -7.44 8.09 -9.77
C TYR A 84 -7.63 9.23 -8.75
N ALA A 85 -7.91 8.90 -7.50
CA ALA A 85 -8.01 9.89 -6.41
C ALA A 85 -6.61 10.35 -5.99
N ARG A 86 -6.31 11.63 -6.23
CA ARG A 86 -4.97 12.19 -6.07
C ARG A 86 -4.99 13.60 -5.45
N ASN A 87 -4.16 13.79 -4.45
CA ASN A 87 -3.89 15.08 -3.85
C ASN A 87 -2.45 15.53 -4.14
N PRO A 88 -2.06 16.76 -3.80
CA PRO A 88 -0.71 17.25 -4.06
C PRO A 88 0.39 16.41 -3.40
N LYS A 89 0.12 15.81 -2.23
CA LYS A 89 1.10 14.97 -1.51
C LYS A 89 1.36 13.66 -2.24
N ILE A 90 0.30 13.03 -2.75
CA ILE A 90 0.39 11.81 -3.55
C ILE A 90 1.19 12.08 -4.82
N LEU A 91 0.86 13.15 -5.56
CA LEU A 91 1.55 13.52 -6.79
C LEU A 91 3.04 13.77 -6.54
N LYS A 92 3.37 14.52 -5.51
CA LYS A 92 4.77 14.76 -5.12
C LYS A 92 5.50 13.47 -4.77
N ALA A 93 4.88 12.57 -4.01
CA ALA A 93 5.47 11.28 -3.63
C ALA A 93 5.68 10.37 -4.85
N LEU A 94 4.76 10.37 -5.82
CA LEU A 94 4.89 9.58 -7.05
C LEU A 94 5.99 10.14 -7.98
N ALA A 95 6.11 11.45 -8.10
CA ALA A 95 7.12 12.10 -8.94
C ALA A 95 8.57 11.74 -8.54
N THR A 96 8.80 11.38 -7.27
CA THR A 96 10.14 10.99 -6.77
C THR A 96 10.48 9.52 -7.02
N ARG A 97 9.53 8.71 -7.53
CA ARG A 97 9.71 7.25 -7.62
C ARG A 97 10.29 6.75 -8.96
N GLY A 98 10.48 7.61 -9.95
CA GLY A 98 11.00 7.19 -11.26
C GLY A 98 10.13 6.13 -11.94
N LEU A 99 8.82 6.37 -11.99
CA LEU A 99 7.84 5.42 -12.53
C LEU A 99 7.89 5.38 -14.06
N ASP A 100 7.56 4.23 -14.62
CA ASP A 100 7.58 3.93 -16.06
C ASP A 100 6.28 4.29 -16.80
N PHE A 101 5.41 5.11 -16.20
CA PHE A 101 4.13 5.53 -16.76
C PHE A 101 3.84 7.01 -16.47
N ALA A 102 2.96 7.60 -17.26
CA ALA A 102 2.56 8.99 -17.10
C ALA A 102 1.76 9.20 -15.81
N LEU A 103 2.16 10.21 -15.05
CA LEU A 103 1.45 10.65 -13.85
C LEU A 103 0.42 11.74 -14.19
N PRO A 104 -0.70 11.82 -13.43
CA PRO A 104 -1.59 12.97 -13.52
C PRO A 104 -0.84 14.26 -13.15
N GLU A 105 -1.15 15.34 -13.85
CA GLU A 105 -0.50 16.64 -13.62
C GLU A 105 -1.11 17.40 -12.44
N GLU A 106 -2.43 17.26 -12.24
CA GLU A 106 -3.18 18.02 -11.25
C GLU A 106 -3.88 17.13 -10.21
N ALA A 107 -3.96 17.63 -8.98
CA ALA A 107 -4.75 17.02 -7.92
C ALA A 107 -6.25 17.21 -8.20
N ASN A 108 -7.07 16.23 -7.81
CA ASN A 108 -8.53 16.30 -7.92
C ASN A 108 -9.25 16.37 -6.58
N PHE A 109 -8.52 16.28 -5.48
CA PHE A 109 -9.07 16.53 -4.15
C PHE A 109 -8.03 17.20 -3.23
N ARG A 110 -8.52 17.83 -2.17
CA ARG A 110 -7.74 18.34 -1.05
C ARG A 110 -7.96 17.50 0.18
N ASP A 111 -6.96 17.39 1.04
CA ASP A 111 -7.08 16.67 2.31
C ASP A 111 -8.18 17.27 3.19
N ASN A 112 -8.82 16.41 3.98
CA ASN A 112 -9.66 16.85 5.08
C ASN A 112 -8.77 17.49 6.16
N PRO A 113 -8.96 18.77 6.51
CA PRO A 113 -8.22 19.38 7.60
C PRO A 113 -8.57 18.67 8.90
N LEU A 114 -7.57 18.03 9.51
CA LEU A 114 -7.70 17.44 10.83
C LEU A 114 -7.23 18.46 11.86
N GLU A 115 -8.04 18.71 12.88
CA GLU A 115 -7.61 19.47 14.04
C GLU A 115 -6.55 18.67 14.80
N ALA A 116 -5.52 19.37 15.28
CA ALA A 116 -4.49 18.73 16.09
C ALA A 116 -5.13 18.23 17.40
N TYR A 117 -5.01 16.93 17.65
CA TYR A 117 -5.46 16.36 18.90
C TYR A 117 -4.54 16.84 20.03
N VAL A 118 -5.09 17.60 20.98
CA VAL A 118 -4.40 18.03 22.18
C VAL A 118 -4.74 17.06 23.30
N LEU A 119 -3.72 16.38 23.83
CA LEU A 119 -3.89 15.53 25.01
C LEU A 119 -4.25 16.40 26.21
N GLU A 120 -5.45 16.25 26.73
CA GLU A 120 -5.91 16.96 27.95
C GLU A 120 -5.11 16.54 29.20
N ARG A 121 -4.50 15.37 29.19
CA ARG A 121 -3.65 14.86 30.25
C ARG A 121 -2.40 14.20 29.65
N PRO A 122 -1.19 14.48 30.18
CA PRO A 122 -0.01 13.75 29.78
C PRO A 122 -0.18 12.27 30.12
N VAL A 123 -0.06 11.40 29.11
CA VAL A 123 -0.01 9.95 29.33
C VAL A 123 1.34 9.65 29.97
N SER A 124 1.36 9.36 31.29
CA SER A 124 2.52 8.73 31.92
C SER A 124 2.63 7.32 31.35
N ALA A 125 3.53 7.13 30.39
CA ALA A 125 3.87 5.79 29.96
C ALA A 125 4.48 5.07 31.17
N PRO A 126 3.99 3.88 31.56
CA PRO A 126 4.68 3.07 32.54
C PRO A 126 6.10 2.81 32.04
N PRO A 127 7.12 2.81 32.92
CA PRO A 127 8.48 2.55 32.50
C PRO A 127 8.52 1.20 31.76
N HIS A 128 8.81 1.25 30.46
CA HIS A 128 9.04 0.05 29.69
C HIS A 128 10.19 -0.70 30.33
N ARG A 129 9.89 -1.76 31.08
CA ARG A 129 10.89 -2.75 31.42
C ARG A 129 11.28 -3.40 30.09
N CYS A 130 12.39 -2.96 29.52
CA CYS A 130 13.04 -3.74 28.48
C CYS A 130 13.21 -5.15 29.04
N ARG A 131 12.46 -6.10 28.50
CA ARG A 131 12.71 -7.51 28.79
C ARG A 131 14.13 -7.77 28.33
N PRO A 132 15.06 -8.21 29.21
CA PRO A 132 16.40 -8.54 28.76
C PRO A 132 16.26 -9.59 27.65
N THR A 133 16.86 -9.30 26.50
CA THR A 133 16.98 -10.28 25.41
C THR A 133 17.62 -11.54 26.00
N PRO A 134 17.01 -12.73 25.82
CA PRO A 134 17.63 -13.96 26.27
C PRO A 134 19.01 -14.06 25.61
N THR A 135 20.03 -14.15 26.44
CA THR A 135 21.39 -14.39 25.98
C THR A 135 21.40 -15.68 25.18
N PRO A 136 21.90 -15.70 23.94
CA PRO A 136 21.96 -16.93 23.17
C PRO A 136 22.84 -17.93 23.96
N PRO A 137 22.50 -19.22 23.98
CA PRO A 137 23.30 -20.23 24.69
C PRO A 137 24.72 -20.21 24.15
N THR A 138 25.67 -20.07 25.04
CA THR A 138 27.08 -20.15 24.73
C THR A 138 27.37 -21.50 24.09
N ALA A 139 27.82 -21.49 22.84
CA ALA A 139 28.21 -22.71 22.14
C ALA A 139 29.31 -23.42 22.97
N PRO A 140 29.25 -24.76 23.16
CA PRO A 140 30.29 -25.47 23.86
C PRO A 140 31.62 -25.34 23.10
N SER A 141 32.67 -24.96 23.81
CA SER A 141 34.04 -24.95 23.28
C SER A 141 34.38 -26.32 22.71
N PRO A 142 35.04 -26.40 21.54
CA PRO A 142 35.55 -27.68 21.04
C PRO A 142 36.61 -28.22 21.99
N ALA A 143 36.32 -29.39 22.53
CA ALA A 143 37.29 -30.13 23.36
C ALA A 143 38.52 -30.45 22.51
N THR A 144 39.67 -29.96 22.95
CA THR A 144 40.97 -30.32 22.41
C THR A 144 41.24 -31.78 22.80
N GLY A 145 40.93 -32.70 21.91
CA GLY A 145 41.32 -34.11 22.03
C GLY A 145 42.49 -34.37 21.10
N ALA A 146 43.71 -34.25 21.66
CA ALA A 146 44.89 -34.80 21.03
C ALA A 146 44.81 -36.34 21.06
N GLY A 147 44.84 -36.98 19.93
CA GLY A 147 44.92 -38.41 19.77
C GLY A 147 45.64 -38.75 18.46
N ALA A 148 46.96 -38.69 18.49
CA ALA A 148 47.80 -39.24 17.44
C ALA A 148 47.73 -40.77 17.49
N ILE A 149 47.37 -41.42 16.41
CA ILE A 149 47.74 -42.85 16.19
C ILE A 149 48.25 -42.98 14.76
N ALA A 150 49.54 -43.21 14.69
CA ALA A 150 50.21 -43.70 13.50
C ALA A 150 49.94 -45.19 13.31
N ALA A 151 49.75 -45.64 12.10
CA ALA A 151 50.07 -46.99 11.60
C ALA A 151 49.92 -47.02 10.11
N SER A 152 50.89 -47.04 9.42
CA SER A 152 51.67 -48.18 8.88
C SER A 152 51.21 -48.63 7.51
N ALA A 153 52.06 -48.38 6.55
CA ALA A 153 52.06 -48.86 5.20
C ALA A 153 52.11 -50.41 5.10
N ARG A 154 51.45 -50.99 4.15
CA ARG A 154 51.93 -52.15 3.39
C ARG A 154 51.48 -52.09 1.97
N ALA A 155 52.49 -51.98 1.10
CA ALA A 155 52.42 -52.35 -0.30
C ALA A 155 52.45 -53.87 -0.42
N THR A 156 51.75 -54.44 -1.37
CA THR A 156 52.22 -55.66 -2.08
C THR A 156 51.46 -55.86 -3.36
N THR A 157 52.18 -55.84 -4.44
CA THR A 157 52.11 -56.52 -5.73
C THR A 157 50.88 -56.28 -6.62
#